data_5faf8a7fb9fd9d7f631ec682d2e7ecb0
#
_entry.id   5faf8a7fb9fd9d7f631ec682d2e7ecb0
#
_cell.length_a   1.000
_cell.length_b   1.000
_cell.length_c   1.000
_cell.angle_alpha   90.00
_cell.angle_beta   90.00
_cell.angle_gamma   90.00
#
_symmetry.space_group_name_H-M   'P 1'
#
loop_
_entity.id
_entity.type
_entity.pdbx_description
1 polymer ?
#
loop_
_entity_poly.entity_id
_entity_poly.type
_entity_poly.pdbx_seq_one_letter_code
_entity_poly.pdbx_strand_id
1 'polypeptide(L)'
;MQPKLHIIVASTREQRVATSVASWFLEQARQHGKFEIQMVDLKEVNLPLLDEPHHPTLRRYQHDHTKAWSKSVAAADAFVLVVPEYNYGMAPALLNALDYLYHEWN
;
A
#
# COMPACT_ATOMS: atom_id res chain seq x y z
N MET A 1 -19.39 -1.24 -13.62
CA MET A 1 -17.93 -1.22 -13.35
C MET A 1 -17.69 -1.52 -11.87
N GLN A 2 -16.86 -2.49 -11.56
CA GLN A 2 -16.57 -2.86 -10.19
C GLN A 2 -15.58 -1.88 -9.56
N PRO A 3 -15.75 -1.50 -8.29
CA PRO A 3 -14.74 -0.72 -7.60
C PRO A 3 -13.43 -1.49 -7.45
N LYS A 4 -12.33 -0.77 -7.45
CA LYS A 4 -10.98 -1.35 -7.34
C LYS A 4 -10.55 -1.40 -5.88
N LEU A 5 -10.27 -2.60 -5.41
CA LEU A 5 -9.77 -2.85 -4.05
C LEU A 5 -8.29 -3.21 -4.10
N HIS A 6 -7.45 -2.43 -3.43
CA HIS A 6 -6.04 -2.76 -3.26
C HIS A 6 -5.82 -3.37 -1.88
N ILE A 7 -5.23 -4.56 -1.86
CA ILE A 7 -4.80 -5.22 -0.62
C ILE A 7 -3.31 -4.94 -0.47
N ILE A 8 -2.95 -4.10 0.50
CA ILE A 8 -1.57 -3.68 0.71
C ILE A 8 -0.94 -4.55 1.79
N VAL A 9 0.08 -5.31 1.40
CA VAL A 9 0.87 -6.13 2.32
C VAL A 9 2.01 -5.25 2.85
N ALA A 10 1.95 -4.90 4.13
CA ALA A 10 2.83 -3.92 4.74
C ALA A 10 4.06 -4.51 5.43
N SER A 11 4.17 -5.83 5.53
CA SER A 11 5.36 -6.48 6.08
C SER A 11 6.45 -6.60 5.02
N THR A 12 7.68 -6.21 5.37
CA THR A 12 8.83 -6.32 4.47
C THR A 12 9.85 -7.37 4.93
N ARG A 13 9.58 -8.07 6.03
CA ARG A 13 10.45 -9.12 6.54
C ARG A 13 10.43 -10.33 5.59
N GLU A 14 11.58 -11.02 5.46
CA GLU A 14 11.67 -12.18 4.58
C GLU A 14 10.77 -13.34 5.02
N GLN A 15 10.73 -13.63 6.32
CA GLN A 15 9.87 -14.68 6.88
C GLN A 15 8.58 -14.05 7.40
N ARG A 16 7.77 -13.56 6.50
CA ARG A 16 6.56 -12.83 6.88
C ARG A 16 5.32 -13.71 6.74
N VAL A 17 4.48 -13.66 7.76
CA VAL A 17 3.19 -14.34 7.78
C VAL A 17 2.13 -13.53 7.02
N ALA A 18 2.34 -12.22 6.89
CA ALA A 18 1.37 -11.30 6.29
C ALA A 18 0.97 -11.70 4.86
N THR A 19 1.88 -12.29 4.07
CA THR A 19 1.55 -12.77 2.72
C THR A 19 0.51 -13.88 2.74
N SER A 20 0.58 -14.80 3.70
CA SER A 20 -0.41 -15.86 3.83
C SER A 20 -1.77 -15.32 4.23
N VAL A 21 -1.80 -14.35 5.15
CA VAL A 21 -3.05 -13.68 5.56
C VAL A 21 -3.64 -12.91 4.40
N ALA A 22 -2.80 -12.18 3.66
CA ALA A 22 -3.25 -11.40 2.49
C ALA A 22 -3.81 -12.31 1.40
N SER A 23 -3.18 -13.45 1.15
CA SER A 23 -3.65 -14.41 0.15
C SER A 23 -5.00 -15.01 0.55
N TRP A 24 -5.18 -15.31 1.82
CA TRP A 24 -6.46 -15.78 2.34
C TRP A 24 -7.55 -14.72 2.14
N PHE A 25 -7.25 -13.48 2.50
CA PHE A 25 -8.20 -12.38 2.32
C PHE A 25 -8.54 -12.16 0.85
N LEU A 26 -7.54 -12.23 -0.03
CA LEU A 26 -7.73 -12.11 -1.48
C LEU A 26 -8.75 -13.14 -1.97
N GLU A 27 -8.62 -14.39 -1.52
CA GLU A 27 -9.54 -15.45 -1.92
C GLU A 27 -10.96 -15.18 -1.43
N GLN A 28 -11.11 -14.72 -0.17
CA GLN A 28 -12.42 -14.36 0.36
C GLN A 28 -13.06 -13.21 -0.42
N ALA A 29 -12.27 -12.20 -0.77
CA ALA A 29 -12.74 -11.06 -1.53
C ALA A 29 -13.15 -11.45 -2.95
N ARG A 30 -12.42 -12.38 -3.58
CA ARG A 30 -12.77 -12.91 -4.90
C ARG A 30 -14.10 -13.66 -4.87
N GLN A 31 -14.31 -14.47 -3.85
CA GLN A 31 -15.58 -15.21 -3.69
C GLN A 31 -16.75 -14.26 -3.49
N HIS A 32 -16.53 -13.11 -2.87
CA HIS A 32 -17.54 -12.09 -2.73
C HIS A 32 -17.94 -11.48 -4.08
N GLY A 33 -17.00 -11.34 -5.00
CA GLY A 33 -17.27 -11.02 -6.41
C GLY A 33 -17.65 -9.58 -6.73
N LYS A 34 -17.54 -8.65 -5.76
CA LYS A 34 -17.98 -7.26 -5.95
C LYS A 34 -16.85 -6.27 -6.21
N PHE A 35 -15.60 -6.73 -6.22
CA PHE A 35 -14.44 -5.86 -6.38
C PHE A 35 -13.51 -6.38 -7.47
N GLU A 36 -12.89 -5.46 -8.17
CA GLU A 36 -11.68 -5.73 -8.94
C GLU A 36 -10.49 -5.60 -7.99
N ILE A 37 -9.74 -6.68 -7.76
CA ILE A 37 -8.78 -6.78 -6.67
C ILE A 37 -7.36 -6.77 -7.21
N GLN A 38 -6.49 -5.99 -6.55
CA GLN A 38 -5.06 -5.98 -6.81
C GLN A 38 -4.31 -6.14 -5.49
N MET A 39 -3.36 -7.06 -5.47
CA MET A 39 -2.42 -7.24 -4.37
C MET A 39 -1.26 -6.28 -4.55
N VAL A 40 -0.95 -5.49 -3.51
CA VAL A 40 0.17 -4.54 -3.52
C VAL A 40 1.10 -4.92 -2.38
N ASP A 41 2.29 -5.40 -2.72
CA ASP A 41 3.28 -5.84 -1.73
C ASP A 41 4.33 -4.75 -1.57
N LEU A 42 4.40 -4.12 -0.38
CA LEU A 42 5.34 -3.03 -0.12
C LEU A 42 6.80 -3.48 -0.23
N LYS A 43 7.09 -4.76 -0.01
CA LYS A 43 8.44 -5.28 -0.24
C LYS A 43 8.83 -5.18 -1.71
N GLU A 44 7.91 -5.45 -2.61
CA GLU A 44 8.15 -5.34 -4.06
C GLU A 44 8.14 -3.89 -4.54
N VAL A 45 7.28 -3.05 -3.95
CA VAL A 45 7.26 -1.62 -4.24
C VAL A 45 8.59 -0.98 -3.86
N ASN A 46 9.18 -1.44 -2.75
CA ASN A 46 10.53 -1.10 -2.34
C ASN A 46 10.82 0.40 -2.27
N LEU A 47 9.95 1.14 -1.57
CA LEU A 47 10.15 2.56 -1.36
C LEU A 47 11.33 2.80 -0.40
N PRO A 48 12.29 3.68 -0.75
CA PRO A 48 13.27 4.14 0.23
C PRO A 48 12.58 4.94 1.33
N LEU A 49 13.28 5.25 2.41
CA LEU A 49 12.75 6.21 3.38
C LEU A 49 12.40 7.50 2.64
N LEU A 50 11.33 8.15 3.08
CA LEU A 50 10.82 9.34 2.40
C LEU A 50 11.95 10.32 2.08
N ASP A 51 12.14 10.56 0.80
CA ASP A 51 13.28 11.32 0.26
C ASP A 51 12.84 12.46 -0.65
N GLU A 52 11.55 12.79 -0.66
CA GLU A 52 11.05 13.89 -1.47
C GLU A 52 11.38 15.23 -0.84
N PRO A 53 11.86 16.21 -1.63
CA PRO A 53 12.21 17.53 -1.10
C PRO A 53 11.02 18.40 -0.74
N HIS A 54 9.83 18.10 -1.29
CA HIS A 54 8.62 18.88 -1.06
C HIS A 54 7.59 18.11 -0.28
N HIS A 55 6.80 18.81 0.53
CA HIS A 55 5.71 18.18 1.27
C HIS A 55 4.70 17.56 0.30
N PRO A 56 4.16 16.35 0.59
CA PRO A 56 3.24 15.68 -0.33
C PRO A 56 1.95 16.47 -0.64
N THR A 57 1.57 17.41 0.21
CA THR A 57 0.43 18.30 -0.09
C THR A 57 0.65 19.16 -1.34
N LEU A 58 1.90 19.39 -1.72
CA LEU A 58 2.23 20.18 -2.91
C LEU A 58 2.20 19.37 -4.20
N ARG A 59 2.22 18.05 -4.12
CA ARG A 59 2.25 17.11 -5.26
C ARG A 59 3.39 17.39 -6.24
N ARG A 60 4.52 17.87 -5.73
CA ARG A 60 5.72 18.16 -6.53
C ARG A 60 6.73 17.02 -6.42
N TYR A 61 6.29 15.82 -6.79
CA TYR A 61 7.11 14.63 -6.69
C TYR A 61 8.26 14.67 -7.68
N GLN A 62 9.48 14.41 -7.20
CA GLN A 62 10.70 14.45 -7.99
C GLN A 62 11.17 13.08 -8.44
N HIS A 63 10.91 12.04 -7.64
CA HIS A 63 11.43 10.71 -7.89
C HIS A 63 10.43 9.82 -8.61
N ASP A 64 10.94 8.97 -9.51
CA ASP A 64 10.08 8.05 -10.27
C ASP A 64 9.36 7.06 -9.36
N HIS A 65 10.01 6.59 -8.29
CA HIS A 65 9.38 5.68 -7.34
C HIS A 65 8.17 6.33 -6.64
N THR A 66 8.24 7.63 -6.34
CA THR A 66 7.12 8.35 -5.75
C THR A 66 5.97 8.51 -6.74
N LYS A 67 6.29 8.86 -7.98
CA LYS A 67 5.28 9.02 -9.03
C LYS A 67 4.56 7.71 -9.32
N ALA A 68 5.30 6.60 -9.37
CA ALA A 68 4.72 5.28 -9.58
C ALA A 68 3.82 4.88 -8.40
N TRP A 69 4.24 5.14 -7.17
CA TRP A 69 3.45 4.86 -5.98
C TRP A 69 2.18 5.70 -5.94
N SER A 70 2.27 6.99 -6.25
CA SER A 70 1.11 7.88 -6.35
C SER A 70 0.09 7.36 -7.36
N LYS A 71 0.55 6.96 -8.54
CA LYS A 71 -0.32 6.42 -9.57
C LYS A 71 -1.03 5.14 -9.12
N SER A 72 -0.30 4.26 -8.45
CA SER A 72 -0.85 3.00 -7.94
C SER A 72 -1.96 3.26 -6.92
N VAL A 73 -1.71 4.13 -5.95
CA VAL A 73 -2.68 4.44 -4.89
C VAL A 73 -3.91 5.16 -5.46
N ALA A 74 -3.69 6.12 -6.36
CA ALA A 74 -4.78 6.88 -6.96
C ALA A 74 -5.73 6.00 -7.79
N ALA A 75 -5.28 4.85 -8.26
CA ALA A 75 -6.10 3.93 -9.05
C ALA A 75 -7.10 3.13 -8.20
N ALA A 76 -6.93 3.08 -6.88
CA ALA A 76 -7.79 2.29 -6.01
C ALA A 76 -8.98 3.09 -5.50
N ASP A 77 -10.11 2.41 -5.33
CA ASP A 77 -11.31 2.97 -4.70
C ASP A 77 -11.36 2.65 -3.21
N ALA A 78 -10.74 1.55 -2.79
CA ALA A 78 -10.70 1.12 -1.39
C ALA A 78 -9.40 0.37 -1.10
N PHE A 79 -9.03 0.31 0.18
CA PHE A 79 -7.82 -0.35 0.63
C PHE A 79 -8.09 -1.28 1.78
N VAL A 80 -7.36 -2.41 1.79
CA VAL A 80 -7.23 -3.29 2.96
C VAL A 80 -5.74 -3.35 3.29
N LEU A 81 -5.40 -3.06 4.53
CA LEU A 81 -4.02 -3.06 4.98
C LEU A 81 -3.78 -4.33 5.80
N VAL A 82 -2.83 -5.16 5.34
CA VAL A 82 -2.39 -6.33 6.09
C VAL A 82 -1.07 -5.96 6.74
N VAL A 83 -1.12 -5.72 8.06
CA VAL A 83 0.01 -5.14 8.79
C VAL A 83 0.47 -6.05 9.91
N PRO A 84 1.80 -6.17 10.12
CA PRO A 84 2.32 -6.77 11.33
C PRO A 84 2.27 -5.77 12.48
N GLU A 85 2.27 -6.27 13.71
CA GLU A 85 2.40 -5.44 14.90
C GLU A 85 3.87 -5.41 15.33
N TYR A 86 4.43 -4.21 15.51
CA TYR A 86 5.78 -4.01 16.00
C TYR A 86 5.75 -3.01 17.15
N ASN A 87 6.18 -3.44 18.34
CA ASN A 87 6.37 -2.53 19.50
C ASN A 87 5.16 -1.60 19.71
N TYR A 88 3.94 -2.12 19.60
CA TYR A 88 2.68 -1.39 19.75
C TYR A 88 2.51 -0.25 18.73
N GLY A 89 3.28 -0.26 17.64
CA GLY A 89 3.22 0.78 16.65
C GLY A 89 2.91 0.24 15.25
N MET A 90 2.71 1.17 14.33
CA MET A 90 2.52 0.87 12.92
C MET A 90 3.84 0.35 12.32
N ALA A 91 3.75 -0.63 11.41
CA ALA A 91 4.93 -1.13 10.69
C ALA A 91 5.65 0.03 9.99
N PRO A 92 6.98 0.15 10.12
CA PRO A 92 7.72 1.26 9.51
C PRO A 92 7.51 1.39 8.01
N ALA A 93 7.46 0.28 7.29
CA ALA A 93 7.24 0.31 5.85
C ALA A 93 5.88 0.91 5.48
N LEU A 94 4.83 0.63 6.27
CA LEU A 94 3.51 1.20 6.03
C LEU A 94 3.49 2.68 6.33
N LEU A 95 4.04 3.09 7.48
CA LEU A 95 4.09 4.50 7.84
C LEU A 95 4.85 5.31 6.79
N ASN A 96 6.00 4.80 6.35
CA ASN A 96 6.77 5.43 5.29
C ASN A 96 5.96 5.56 4.00
N ALA A 97 5.27 4.50 3.58
CA ALA A 97 4.47 4.51 2.37
C ALA A 97 3.29 5.49 2.46
N LEU A 98 2.65 5.59 3.63
CA LEU A 98 1.56 6.55 3.85
C LEU A 98 2.07 7.99 3.77
N ASP A 99 3.25 8.24 4.35
CA ASP A 99 3.82 9.60 4.43
C ASP A 99 4.30 10.16 3.09
N TYR A 100 4.53 9.28 2.08
CA TYR A 100 4.91 9.73 0.73
C TYR A 100 3.80 10.53 0.04
N LEU A 101 2.54 10.28 0.39
CA LEU A 101 1.38 10.80 -0.33
C LEU A 101 0.43 11.52 0.63
N TYR A 102 -0.44 12.32 0.09
CA TYR A 102 -1.47 13.02 0.86
C TYR A 102 -2.83 12.96 0.18
N HIS A 103 -2.96 13.59 -0.98
CA HIS A 103 -4.24 13.69 -1.69
C HIS A 103 -4.76 12.34 -2.18
N GLU A 104 -3.85 11.43 -2.48
CA GLU A 104 -4.18 10.11 -3.04
C GLU A 104 -4.97 9.24 -2.07
N TRP A 105 -4.86 9.50 -0.76
CA TRP A 105 -5.57 8.74 0.26
C TRP A 105 -7.01 9.23 0.50
N ASN A 106 -7.39 10.35 -0.04
CA ASN A 106 -8.72 10.93 0.16
C ASN A 106 -9.74 10.45 -0.86
#